data_6fd8675374967fa54acee95cb6e0440b
#
_entry.id   6fd8675374967fa54acee95cb6e0440b
#
_cell.length_a   1.000
_cell.length_b   1.000
_cell.length_c   1.000
_cell.angle_alpha   90.00
_cell.angle_beta   90.00
_cell.angle_gamma   90.00
#
_symmetry.space_group_name_H-M   'P 1'
#
loop_
_entity.id
_entity.type
_entity.pdbx_description
1 polymer ?
#
loop_
_entity_poly.entity_id
_entity_poly.type
_entity_poly.pdbx_seq_one_letter_code
_entity_poly.pdbx_strand_id
1 'polypeptide(L)'
;LLAQRIEEQTNGLIREEDMFPVSVMVPPIEVMNSFLAKTWPFFTPAPYCGLWNWVLVSRTGNHKFTPINRFLNFEVFMSDLKAMNKMIKKRKISKIEIYLRLFFAAFRSLDWGKVQREAGLFNAMKTLIKIHTKPSYDSLGYIRRRLLLIGSMAFMDPYNFDVERAHQCVIHYLTPANKIIPFCVYNMFYRKVTEKQFSIPLISAKHS
;
A
#
# COMPACT_ATOMS: atom_id res chain seq x y z
N LEU A 1 -5.20 2.25 19.80
CA LEU A 1 -6.62 2.62 19.89
C LEU A 1 -7.43 2.24 18.64
N LEU A 2 -7.01 2.67 17.40
CA LEU A 2 -7.77 2.34 16.17
C LEU A 2 -7.62 0.87 15.77
N ALA A 3 -6.39 0.34 15.79
CA ALA A 3 -6.12 -1.05 15.49
C ALA A 3 -6.85 -2.00 16.46
N GLN A 4 -6.88 -1.66 17.73
CA GLN A 4 -7.66 -2.38 18.76
C GLN A 4 -9.15 -2.40 18.45
N ARG A 5 -9.72 -1.27 18.02
CA ARG A 5 -11.12 -1.22 17.59
C ARG A 5 -11.41 -2.10 16.37
N ILE A 6 -10.47 -2.17 15.43
CA ILE A 6 -10.59 -3.07 14.27
C ILE A 6 -10.60 -4.52 14.75
N GLU A 7 -9.73 -4.89 15.68
CA GLU A 7 -9.68 -6.22 16.27
C GLU A 7 -10.99 -6.57 16.99
N GLU A 8 -11.50 -5.68 17.82
CA GLU A 8 -12.78 -5.84 18.54
C GLU A 8 -13.94 -6.01 17.55
N GLN A 9 -14.07 -5.14 16.55
CA GLN A 9 -15.17 -5.16 15.59
C GLN A 9 -15.10 -6.34 14.61
N THR A 10 -13.93 -6.91 14.41
CA THR A 10 -13.74 -8.09 13.57
C THR A 10 -13.69 -9.39 14.37
N ASN A 11 -13.96 -9.36 15.68
CA ASN A 11 -13.86 -10.51 16.58
C ASN A 11 -12.49 -11.22 16.46
N GLY A 12 -11.40 -10.46 16.38
CA GLY A 12 -10.04 -10.99 16.28
C GLY A 12 -9.67 -11.56 14.89
N LEU A 13 -10.52 -11.42 13.89
CA LEU A 13 -10.17 -11.80 12.50
C LEU A 13 -9.01 -10.97 11.97
N ILE A 14 -8.97 -9.69 12.31
CA ILE A 14 -7.86 -8.78 12.05
C ILE A 14 -7.38 -8.27 13.39
N ARG A 15 -6.15 -8.60 13.77
CA ARG A 15 -5.57 -8.22 15.05
C ARG A 15 -4.84 -6.88 14.95
N GLU A 16 -4.58 -6.26 16.08
CA GLU A 16 -3.76 -5.05 16.15
C GLU A 16 -2.39 -5.24 15.48
N GLU A 17 -1.75 -6.39 15.73
CA GLU A 17 -0.46 -6.77 15.15
C GLU A 17 -0.49 -6.98 13.62
N ASP A 18 -1.66 -7.15 13.02
CA ASP A 18 -1.80 -7.26 11.58
C ASP A 18 -1.71 -5.90 10.88
N MET A 19 -1.88 -4.79 11.59
CA MET A 19 -1.95 -3.45 10.98
C MET A 19 -0.58 -2.79 10.92
N PHE A 20 -0.17 -2.37 9.72
CA PHE A 20 1.13 -1.75 9.47
C PHE A 20 1.03 -0.24 9.28
N PRO A 21 1.98 0.55 9.80
CA PRO A 21 2.08 1.97 9.49
C PRO A 21 2.41 2.19 8.00
N VAL A 22 1.93 3.30 7.44
CA VAL A 22 2.13 3.64 6.01
C VAL A 22 3.61 3.72 5.64
N SER A 23 4.48 4.11 6.55
CA SER A 23 5.93 4.19 6.34
C SER A 23 6.60 2.87 5.94
N VAL A 24 5.96 1.75 6.24
CA VAL A 24 6.42 0.41 5.86
C VAL A 24 6.45 0.22 4.33
N MET A 25 5.70 1.02 3.56
CA MET A 25 5.72 0.96 2.09
C MET A 25 6.98 1.57 1.45
N VAL A 26 7.79 2.30 2.19
CA VAL A 26 8.97 2.99 1.62
C VAL A 26 9.99 2.03 0.98
N PRO A 27 10.48 0.98 1.66
CA PRO A 27 11.46 0.07 1.06
C PRO A 27 10.95 -0.65 -0.21
N PRO A 28 9.73 -1.17 -0.27
CA PRO A 28 9.17 -1.74 -1.51
C PRO A 28 9.14 -0.75 -2.66
N ILE A 29 8.73 0.51 -2.41
CA ILE A 29 8.68 1.56 -3.43
C ILE A 29 10.07 1.90 -3.94
N GLU A 30 11.07 2.05 -3.09
CA GLU A 30 12.45 2.32 -3.50
C GLU A 30 13.02 1.23 -4.43
N VAL A 31 12.79 -0.05 -4.09
CA VAL A 31 13.21 -1.17 -4.94
C VAL A 31 12.48 -1.15 -6.28
N MET A 32 11.17 -0.90 -6.27
CA MET A 32 10.37 -0.83 -7.48
C MET A 32 10.80 0.33 -8.39
N ASN A 33 11.13 1.49 -7.84
CA ASN A 33 11.65 2.63 -8.58
C ASN A 33 12.96 2.28 -9.31
N SER A 34 13.85 1.60 -8.60
CA SER A 34 15.12 1.15 -9.17
C SER A 34 14.93 0.14 -10.30
N PHE A 35 13.96 -0.76 -10.14
CA PHE A 35 13.61 -1.75 -11.18
C PHE A 35 12.99 -1.11 -12.42
N LEU A 36 12.09 -0.16 -12.24
CA LEU A 36 11.40 0.53 -13.36
C LEU A 36 12.24 1.61 -14.01
N ALA A 37 13.41 1.93 -13.47
CA ALA A 37 14.27 3.05 -13.89
C ALA A 37 13.50 4.39 -13.93
N LYS A 38 12.50 4.55 -13.09
CA LYS A 38 11.71 5.76 -12.92
C LYS A 38 12.18 6.48 -11.67
N THR A 39 12.48 7.76 -11.79
CA THR A 39 12.71 8.64 -10.64
C THR A 39 11.36 9.06 -10.06
N TRP A 40 10.77 8.19 -9.27
CA TRP A 40 9.66 8.63 -8.44
C TRP A 40 10.23 9.40 -7.25
N PRO A 41 9.55 10.44 -6.80
CA PRO A 41 10.01 11.17 -5.62
C PRO A 41 10.13 10.22 -4.43
N PHE A 42 11.15 10.46 -3.60
CA PHE A 42 11.28 9.73 -2.34
C PHE A 42 10.11 10.10 -1.44
N PHE A 43 9.35 9.08 -1.08
CA PHE A 43 8.26 9.24 -0.13
C PHE A 43 8.77 8.85 1.26
N THR A 44 8.67 9.76 2.20
CA THR A 44 8.96 9.52 3.61
C THR A 44 7.73 9.80 4.45
N PRO A 45 6.64 9.01 4.29
CA PRO A 45 5.41 9.27 5.00
C PRO A 45 5.62 9.14 6.50
N ALA A 46 5.03 10.05 7.27
CA ALA A 46 5.03 9.95 8.71
C ALA A 46 4.35 8.64 9.14
N PRO A 47 4.95 7.86 10.06
CA PRO A 47 4.47 6.51 10.40
C PRO A 47 3.04 6.51 10.98
N TYR A 48 2.64 7.59 11.63
CA TYR A 48 1.31 7.76 12.22
C TYR A 48 0.27 8.41 11.30
N CYS A 49 0.59 8.61 10.01
CA CYS A 49 -0.39 9.09 9.02
C CYS A 49 -1.48 8.09 8.70
N GLY A 50 -1.24 6.82 8.92
CA GLY A 50 -2.23 5.78 8.69
C GLY A 50 -1.72 4.38 8.96
N LEU A 51 -2.66 3.46 9.01
CA LEU A 51 -2.45 2.03 9.13
C LEU A 51 -3.08 1.32 7.94
N TRP A 52 -2.51 0.21 7.53
CA TRP A 52 -3.04 -0.57 6.41
C TRP A 52 -2.62 -2.03 6.50
N ASN A 53 -3.39 -2.90 5.87
CA ASN A 53 -2.99 -4.26 5.52
C ASN A 53 -3.76 -4.77 4.31
N TRP A 54 -3.20 -5.74 3.61
CA TRP A 54 -3.89 -6.54 2.63
C TRP A 54 -4.46 -7.79 3.28
N VAL A 55 -5.70 -8.10 2.97
CA VAL A 55 -6.41 -9.28 3.48
C VAL A 55 -6.82 -10.16 2.32
N LEU A 56 -6.42 -11.42 2.36
CA LEU A 56 -6.85 -12.42 1.39
C LEU A 56 -8.27 -12.88 1.75
N VAL A 57 -9.18 -12.82 0.77
CA VAL A 57 -10.56 -13.29 0.90
C VAL A 57 -10.67 -14.66 0.21
N SER A 58 -10.90 -15.72 0.99
CA SER A 58 -11.16 -17.04 0.45
C SER A 58 -12.59 -17.14 -0.09
N ARG A 59 -12.76 -17.75 -1.25
CA ARG A 59 -14.08 -18.02 -1.85
C ARG A 59 -14.62 -19.41 -1.54
N THR A 60 -13.83 -20.26 -0.91
CA THR A 60 -14.23 -21.63 -0.57
C THR A 60 -14.73 -21.68 0.87
N GLY A 61 -15.99 -22.05 1.05
CA GLY A 61 -16.61 -22.17 2.38
C GLY A 61 -17.00 -20.83 3.02
N ASN A 62 -16.95 -20.76 4.33
CA ASN A 62 -17.21 -19.55 5.10
C ASN A 62 -16.14 -18.52 4.75
N HIS A 63 -16.48 -17.47 4.01
CA HIS A 63 -15.62 -16.39 3.57
C HIS A 63 -14.54 -16.05 4.61
N LYS A 64 -13.39 -16.72 4.50
CA LYS A 64 -12.30 -16.56 5.45
C LYS A 64 -11.46 -15.36 5.04
N PHE A 65 -11.25 -14.46 5.96
CA PHE A 65 -10.38 -13.30 5.81
C PHE A 65 -9.04 -13.60 6.47
N THR A 66 -7.96 -13.54 5.70
CA THR A 66 -6.63 -13.83 6.25
C THR A 66 -5.68 -12.68 5.90
N PRO A 67 -5.20 -11.92 6.90
CA PRO A 67 -4.19 -10.89 6.71
C PRO A 67 -2.92 -11.43 6.06
N ILE A 68 -2.31 -10.64 5.13
CA ILE A 68 -1.19 -11.12 4.32
C ILE A 68 0.07 -11.41 5.13
N ASN A 69 0.26 -10.70 6.24
CA ASN A 69 1.38 -10.92 7.17
C ASN A 69 1.33 -12.30 7.86
N ARG A 70 0.21 -12.97 7.85
CA ARG A 70 0.10 -14.34 8.37
C ARG A 70 0.68 -15.39 7.42
N PHE A 71 0.81 -15.04 6.13
CA PHE A 71 1.46 -15.89 5.11
C PHE A 71 2.92 -15.52 4.89
N LEU A 72 3.27 -14.29 5.19
CA LEU A 72 4.56 -13.70 4.92
C LEU A 72 5.21 -13.30 6.24
N ASN A 73 6.42 -13.78 6.51
CA ASN A 73 7.23 -13.19 7.58
C ASN A 73 7.67 -11.78 7.12
N PHE A 74 6.87 -10.81 7.53
CA PHE A 74 6.99 -9.45 7.06
C PHE A 74 8.31 -8.81 7.46
N GLU A 75 8.82 -9.11 8.65
CA GLU A 75 10.11 -8.60 9.14
C GLU A 75 11.27 -9.09 8.29
N VAL A 76 11.30 -10.39 7.98
CA VAL A 76 12.33 -10.98 7.10
C VAL A 76 12.27 -10.36 5.71
N PHE A 77 11.07 -10.23 5.14
CA PHE A 77 10.88 -9.62 3.82
C PHE A 77 11.37 -8.18 3.78
N MET A 78 10.99 -7.36 4.78
CA MET A 78 11.38 -5.96 4.86
C MET A 78 12.89 -5.79 5.12
N SER A 79 13.50 -6.67 5.90
CA SER A 79 14.93 -6.71 6.10
C SER A 79 15.68 -6.94 4.78
N ASP A 80 15.21 -7.89 3.97
CA ASP A 80 15.79 -8.19 2.66
C ASP A 80 15.63 -7.01 1.68
N LEU A 81 14.48 -6.34 1.69
CA LEU A 81 14.26 -5.15 0.86
C LEU A 81 15.17 -3.99 1.27
N LYS A 82 15.34 -3.75 2.58
CA LYS A 82 16.26 -2.73 3.10
C LYS A 82 17.72 -3.03 2.72
N ALA A 83 18.13 -4.31 2.82
CA ALA A 83 19.47 -4.73 2.40
C ALA A 83 19.67 -4.52 0.89
N MET A 84 18.66 -4.86 0.07
CA MET A 84 18.69 -4.64 -1.36
C MET A 84 18.77 -3.16 -1.73
N ASN A 85 18.01 -2.28 -1.07
CA ASN A 85 18.08 -0.83 -1.26
C ASN A 85 19.48 -0.28 -0.94
N LYS A 86 20.09 -0.75 0.14
CA LYS A 86 21.47 -0.41 0.47
C LYS A 86 22.46 -0.79 -0.64
N MET A 87 22.26 -1.96 -1.25
CA MET A 87 23.11 -2.42 -2.35
C MET A 87 22.88 -1.60 -3.63
N ILE A 88 21.62 -1.31 -3.96
CA ILE A 88 21.26 -0.48 -5.12
C ILE A 88 21.90 0.91 -5.02
N LYS A 89 21.90 1.52 -3.83
CA LYS A 89 22.53 2.82 -3.57
C LYS A 89 24.06 2.79 -3.66
N LYS A 90 24.69 1.64 -3.36
CA LYS A 90 26.15 1.50 -3.35
C LYS A 90 26.76 1.15 -4.72
N ARG A 91 26.05 0.39 -5.54
CA ARG A 91 26.53 -0.06 -6.86
C ARG A 91 25.40 -0.18 -7.86
N LYS A 92 25.72 -0.05 -9.15
CA LYS A 92 24.78 -0.39 -10.22
C LYS A 92 24.47 -1.88 -10.17
N ILE A 93 23.21 -2.23 -9.91
CA ILE A 93 22.70 -3.60 -9.92
C ILE A 93 21.88 -3.80 -11.18
N SER A 94 22.06 -4.95 -11.85
CA SER A 94 21.29 -5.28 -13.04
C SER A 94 19.81 -5.54 -12.65
N LYS A 95 18.89 -5.30 -13.59
CA LYS A 95 17.47 -5.61 -13.39
C LYS A 95 17.23 -7.09 -13.08
N ILE A 96 18.03 -7.97 -13.69
CA ILE A 96 17.95 -9.42 -13.46
C ILE A 96 18.34 -9.74 -12.02
N GLU A 97 19.41 -9.13 -11.50
CA GLU A 97 19.85 -9.33 -10.11
C GLU A 97 18.78 -8.84 -9.11
N ILE A 98 18.18 -7.67 -9.36
CA ILE A 98 17.08 -7.15 -8.53
C ILE A 98 15.92 -8.16 -8.52
N TYR A 99 15.55 -8.66 -9.70
CA TYR A 99 14.47 -9.60 -9.86
C TYR A 99 14.72 -10.91 -9.09
N LEU A 100 15.90 -11.51 -9.26
CA LEU A 100 16.27 -12.73 -8.55
C LEU A 100 16.26 -12.53 -7.03
N ARG A 101 16.78 -11.41 -6.55
CA ARG A 101 16.78 -11.08 -5.11
C ARG A 101 15.36 -10.89 -4.57
N LEU A 102 14.49 -10.21 -5.31
CA LEU A 102 13.06 -10.09 -4.96
C LEU A 102 12.38 -11.45 -4.89
N PHE A 103 12.65 -12.32 -5.86
CA PHE A 103 12.11 -13.67 -5.87
C PHE A 103 12.57 -14.47 -4.64
N PHE A 104 13.87 -14.45 -4.32
CA PHE A 104 14.42 -15.14 -3.15
C PHE A 104 13.91 -14.53 -1.84
N ALA A 105 13.80 -13.21 -1.74
CA ALA A 105 13.26 -12.54 -0.56
C ALA A 105 11.80 -12.95 -0.33
N ALA A 106 10.97 -12.95 -1.37
CA ALA A 106 9.58 -13.41 -1.28
C ALA A 106 9.51 -14.91 -0.94
N PHE A 107 10.30 -15.75 -1.60
CA PHE A 107 10.32 -17.18 -1.36
C PHE A 107 10.72 -17.53 0.08
N ARG A 108 11.76 -16.89 0.61
CA ARG A 108 12.27 -17.11 1.97
C ARG A 108 11.33 -16.63 3.05
N SER A 109 10.57 -15.59 2.77
CA SER A 109 9.66 -14.97 3.74
C SER A 109 8.29 -15.61 3.78
N LEU A 110 7.92 -16.46 2.79
CA LEU A 110 6.64 -17.14 2.78
C LEU A 110 6.60 -18.32 3.77
N ASP A 111 5.54 -18.38 4.56
CA ASP A 111 5.16 -19.56 5.35
C ASP A 111 4.46 -20.56 4.42
N TRP A 112 5.25 -21.46 3.82
CA TRP A 112 4.76 -22.43 2.85
C TRP A 112 3.71 -23.36 3.41
N GLY A 113 3.75 -23.68 4.71
CA GLY A 113 2.73 -24.51 5.36
C GLY A 113 1.37 -23.82 5.41
N LYS A 114 1.35 -22.52 5.68
CA LYS A 114 0.11 -21.72 5.65
C LYS A 114 -0.36 -21.46 4.23
N VAL A 115 0.55 -21.18 3.30
CA VAL A 115 0.22 -21.01 1.87
C VAL A 115 -0.45 -22.27 1.33
N GLN A 116 0.06 -23.45 1.67
CA GLN A 116 -0.54 -24.72 1.25
C GLN A 116 -1.95 -24.90 1.79
N ARG A 117 -2.18 -24.61 3.06
CA ARG A 117 -3.50 -24.79 3.70
C ARG A 117 -4.57 -23.83 3.20
N GLU A 118 -4.18 -22.56 2.94
CA GLU A 118 -5.16 -21.49 2.67
C GLU A 118 -5.34 -21.21 1.17
N ALA A 119 -4.31 -21.32 0.37
CA ALA A 119 -4.33 -20.96 -1.04
C ALA A 119 -4.14 -22.16 -1.99
N GLY A 120 -3.64 -23.30 -1.47
CA GLY A 120 -3.16 -24.42 -2.27
C GLY A 120 -1.82 -24.09 -2.96
N LEU A 121 -0.79 -24.84 -2.62
CA LEU A 121 0.58 -24.61 -3.10
C LEU A 121 0.65 -24.51 -4.63
N PHE A 122 -0.05 -25.38 -5.33
CA PHE A 122 -0.07 -25.41 -6.80
C PHE A 122 -0.66 -24.13 -7.39
N ASN A 123 -1.76 -23.61 -6.82
CA ASN A 123 -2.40 -22.39 -7.28
C ASN A 123 -1.53 -21.15 -6.96
N ALA A 124 -0.87 -21.12 -5.81
CA ALA A 124 0.05 -20.07 -5.45
C ALA A 124 1.25 -20.01 -6.39
N MET A 125 1.89 -21.15 -6.64
CA MET A 125 3.02 -21.28 -7.57
C MET A 125 2.62 -20.91 -9.00
N LYS A 126 1.50 -21.42 -9.50
CA LYS A 126 0.97 -21.08 -10.82
C LYS A 126 0.72 -19.59 -10.96
N THR A 127 0.20 -18.96 -9.92
CA THR A 127 -0.07 -17.51 -9.88
C THR A 127 1.23 -16.71 -9.89
N LEU A 128 2.21 -17.09 -9.08
CA LEU A 128 3.53 -16.46 -9.07
C LEU A 128 4.22 -16.57 -10.44
N ILE A 129 4.25 -17.76 -11.02
CA ILE A 129 4.82 -17.97 -12.36
C ILE A 129 4.10 -17.12 -13.41
N LYS A 130 2.77 -17.10 -13.39
CA LYS A 130 1.96 -16.33 -14.34
C LYS A 130 2.22 -14.81 -14.26
N ILE A 131 2.34 -14.26 -13.06
CA ILE A 131 2.68 -12.85 -12.86
C ILE A 131 4.06 -12.52 -13.40
N HIS A 132 5.01 -13.46 -13.23
CA HIS A 132 6.39 -13.24 -13.63
C HIS A 132 6.63 -13.44 -15.13
N THR A 133 5.94 -14.40 -15.74
CA THR A 133 6.15 -14.72 -17.17
C THR A 133 5.30 -13.85 -18.10
N LYS A 134 4.10 -13.47 -17.68
CA LYS A 134 3.18 -12.62 -18.46
C LYS A 134 2.51 -11.61 -17.53
N PRO A 135 3.19 -10.50 -17.19
CA PRO A 135 2.59 -9.44 -16.40
C PRO A 135 1.50 -8.75 -17.24
N SER A 136 0.29 -9.27 -17.17
CA SER A 136 -0.89 -8.69 -17.81
C SER A 136 -1.88 -8.22 -16.76
N TYR A 137 -2.76 -7.31 -17.15
CA TYR A 137 -3.85 -6.84 -16.29
C TYR A 137 -4.73 -8.01 -15.80
N ASP A 138 -4.93 -9.03 -16.63
CA ASP A 138 -5.72 -10.22 -16.29
C ASP A 138 -5.04 -11.13 -15.28
N SER A 139 -3.69 -11.28 -15.35
CA SER A 139 -2.94 -12.07 -14.38
C SER A 139 -2.96 -11.43 -13.00
N LEU A 140 -2.90 -10.10 -12.93
CA LEU A 140 -3.09 -9.34 -11.71
C LEU A 140 -4.56 -9.34 -11.25
N GLY A 141 -5.51 -9.42 -12.17
CA GLY A 141 -6.95 -9.44 -11.90
C GLY A 141 -7.39 -10.63 -11.03
N TYR A 142 -6.70 -11.78 -11.12
CA TYR A 142 -6.99 -12.92 -10.26
C TYR A 142 -6.65 -12.67 -8.79
N ILE A 143 -5.49 -12.05 -8.52
CA ILE A 143 -5.09 -11.69 -7.16
C ILE A 143 -5.94 -10.54 -6.66
N ARG A 144 -6.11 -9.49 -7.45
CA ARG A 144 -6.85 -8.29 -7.08
C ARG A 144 -8.31 -8.56 -6.67
N ARG A 145 -8.95 -9.57 -7.28
CA ARG A 145 -10.32 -9.99 -6.91
C ARG A 145 -10.39 -10.74 -5.57
N ARG A 146 -9.27 -11.12 -4.99
CA ARG A 146 -9.17 -11.86 -3.72
C ARG A 146 -8.45 -11.09 -2.62
N LEU A 147 -7.89 -9.94 -2.95
CA LEU A 147 -7.23 -9.07 -1.98
C LEU A 147 -8.12 -7.87 -1.67
N LEU A 148 -8.42 -7.71 -0.40
CA LEU A 148 -9.05 -6.53 0.16
C LEU A 148 -7.97 -5.68 0.84
N LEU A 149 -7.85 -4.42 0.45
CA LEU A 149 -7.05 -3.46 1.19
C LEU A 149 -7.91 -2.88 2.33
N ILE A 150 -7.45 -3.08 3.55
CA ILE A 150 -8.00 -2.41 4.72
C ILE A 150 -7.01 -1.32 5.11
N GLY A 151 -7.48 -0.10 5.17
CA GLY A 151 -6.64 1.03 5.52
C GLY A 151 -7.42 2.09 6.27
N SER A 152 -6.72 2.75 7.17
CA SER A 152 -7.22 3.91 7.89
C SER A 152 -6.20 5.03 7.82
N MET A 153 -6.69 6.25 7.64
CA MET A 153 -5.87 7.46 7.58
C MET A 153 -6.19 8.35 8.76
N ALA A 154 -5.16 8.78 9.47
CA ALA A 154 -5.27 9.76 10.54
C ALA A 154 -5.15 11.16 9.94
N PHE A 155 -6.25 11.74 9.48
CA PHE A 155 -6.26 13.09 8.95
C PHE A 155 -5.98 14.12 10.05
N MET A 156 -5.28 15.18 9.67
CA MET A 156 -5.10 16.34 10.54
C MET A 156 -6.32 17.26 10.44
N ASP A 157 -6.60 17.90 11.56
CA ASP A 157 -7.56 19.01 11.69
C ASP A 157 -6.84 20.24 12.28
N PRO A 158 -7.51 21.40 12.42
CA PRO A 158 -6.87 22.61 12.95
C PRO A 158 -6.31 22.48 14.37
N TYR A 159 -6.78 21.51 15.16
CA TYR A 159 -6.38 21.32 16.56
C TYR A 159 -5.17 20.39 16.72
N ASN A 160 -4.93 19.52 15.71
CA ASN A 160 -3.84 18.56 15.72
C ASN A 160 -2.88 18.74 14.54
N PHE A 161 -2.85 19.95 13.97
CA PHE A 161 -2.03 20.24 12.81
C PHE A 161 -0.54 20.19 13.14
N ASP A 162 0.17 19.38 12.37
CA ASP A 162 1.60 19.13 12.48
C ASP A 162 2.28 19.47 11.14
N VAL A 163 3.14 20.49 11.19
CA VAL A 163 3.86 21.02 10.02
C VAL A 163 4.82 19.96 9.45
N GLU A 164 5.48 19.20 10.30
CA GLU A 164 6.42 18.17 9.87
C GLU A 164 5.69 17.04 9.13
N ARG A 165 4.55 16.61 9.65
CA ARG A 165 3.67 15.67 8.92
C ARG A 165 3.20 16.23 7.58
N ALA A 166 2.88 17.52 7.53
CA ALA A 166 2.46 18.16 6.28
C ALA A 166 3.59 18.12 5.23
N HIS A 167 4.83 18.34 5.64
CA HIS A 167 6.01 18.20 4.76
C HIS A 167 6.27 16.76 4.31
N GLN A 168 5.94 15.77 5.12
CA GLN A 168 6.08 14.35 4.81
C GLN A 168 4.85 13.76 4.10
N CYS A 169 3.87 14.58 3.74
CA CYS A 169 2.65 14.12 3.09
C CYS A 169 2.95 13.57 1.70
N VAL A 170 2.45 12.36 1.42
CA VAL A 170 2.60 11.70 0.11
C VAL A 170 1.37 11.85 -0.78
N ILE A 171 0.28 12.37 -0.24
CA ILE A 171 -0.98 12.60 -0.95
C ILE A 171 -1.14 14.10 -1.17
N HIS A 172 -1.29 14.50 -2.42
CA HIS A 172 -1.39 15.91 -2.80
C HIS A 172 -2.60 16.15 -3.68
N TYR A 173 -3.19 17.33 -3.55
CA TYR A 173 -4.13 17.88 -4.52
C TYR A 173 -3.41 18.73 -5.55
N LEU A 174 -3.72 18.49 -6.82
CA LEU A 174 -3.43 19.43 -7.89
C LEU A 174 -4.64 20.37 -8.01
N THR A 175 -4.42 21.64 -7.77
CA THR A 175 -5.49 22.65 -7.81
C THR A 175 -5.60 23.29 -9.20
N PRO A 176 -6.77 23.84 -9.59
CA PRO A 176 -6.91 24.59 -10.85
C PRO A 176 -5.98 25.81 -10.95
N ALA A 177 -5.45 26.30 -9.82
CA ALA A 177 -4.44 27.36 -9.78
C ALA A 177 -3.00 26.86 -10.01
N ASN A 178 -2.81 25.62 -10.54
CA ASN A 178 -1.52 24.98 -10.77
C ASN A 178 -0.63 24.85 -9.52
N LYS A 179 -1.25 24.68 -8.35
CA LYS A 179 -0.55 24.44 -7.09
C LYS A 179 -0.69 22.97 -6.68
N ILE A 180 0.39 22.38 -6.20
CA ILE A 180 0.39 21.06 -5.58
C ILE A 180 0.40 21.28 -4.06
N ILE A 181 -0.65 20.84 -3.39
CA ILE A 181 -0.87 21.10 -1.96
C ILE A 181 -1.08 19.79 -1.22
N PRO A 182 -0.38 19.55 -0.09
CA PRO A 182 -0.60 18.37 0.75
C PRO A 182 -2.06 18.21 1.16
N PHE A 183 -2.55 16.96 1.17
CA PHE A 183 -3.97 16.65 1.37
C PHE A 183 -4.60 17.33 2.59
N CYS A 184 -3.99 17.17 3.78
CA CYS A 184 -4.53 17.77 4.99
C CYS A 184 -4.48 19.29 4.95
N VAL A 185 -3.38 19.86 4.44
CA VAL A 185 -3.20 21.32 4.28
C VAL A 185 -4.27 21.91 3.36
N TYR A 186 -4.53 21.24 2.22
CA TYR A 186 -5.58 21.66 1.29
C TYR A 186 -6.94 21.67 1.98
N ASN A 187 -7.34 20.59 2.63
CA ASN A 187 -8.67 20.46 3.23
C ASN A 187 -8.90 21.48 4.37
N MET A 188 -7.85 21.81 5.13
CA MET A 188 -7.97 22.77 6.23
C MET A 188 -7.95 24.22 5.79
N PHE A 189 -7.02 24.59 4.90
CA PHE A 189 -6.74 26.00 4.64
C PHE A 189 -7.13 26.48 3.24
N TYR A 190 -7.09 25.60 2.23
CA TYR A 190 -7.23 26.03 0.84
C TYR A 190 -8.55 25.63 0.19
N ARG A 191 -9.22 24.60 0.69
CA ARG A 191 -10.40 24.03 0.06
C ARG A 191 -11.50 25.06 -0.18
N LYS A 192 -11.92 25.75 0.86
CA LYS A 192 -13.01 26.75 0.78
C LYS A 192 -12.71 27.86 -0.22
N VAL A 193 -11.47 28.36 -0.23
CA VAL A 193 -11.03 29.42 -1.14
C VAL A 193 -11.00 28.92 -2.58
N THR A 194 -10.44 27.73 -2.79
CA THR A 194 -10.35 27.13 -4.13
C THR A 194 -11.73 26.80 -4.70
N GLU A 195 -12.62 26.21 -3.90
CA GLU A 195 -13.99 25.91 -4.31
C GLU A 195 -14.76 27.20 -4.66
N LYS A 196 -14.64 28.25 -3.86
CA LYS A 196 -15.28 29.55 -4.15
C LYS A 196 -14.77 30.16 -5.46
N GLN A 197 -13.50 30.02 -5.75
CA GLN A 197 -12.88 30.62 -6.94
C GLN A 197 -13.14 29.85 -8.23
N PHE A 198 -13.19 28.52 -8.17
CA PHE A 198 -13.18 27.63 -9.34
C PHE A 198 -14.41 26.72 -9.47
N SER A 199 -15.35 26.75 -8.52
CA SER A 199 -16.56 25.93 -8.65
C SER A 199 -17.45 26.49 -9.75
N ILE A 200 -17.96 25.58 -10.58
CA ILE A 200 -18.98 25.88 -11.59
C ILE A 200 -20.32 25.46 -11.01
N PRO A 201 -21.33 26.36 -10.99
CA PRO A 201 -22.66 25.98 -10.55
C PRO A 201 -23.20 24.80 -11.37
N LEU A 202 -23.73 23.78 -10.70
CA LEU A 202 -24.49 22.73 -11.39
C LEU A 202 -25.73 23.38 -11.98
N ILE A 203 -25.74 23.53 -13.28
CA ILE A 203 -26.97 23.88 -13.99
C ILE A 203 -27.91 22.70 -13.77
N SER A 204 -28.96 22.90 -12.97
CA SER A 204 -29.98 21.88 -12.82
C SER A 204 -30.52 21.55 -14.22
N ALA A 205 -30.26 20.34 -14.69
CA ALA A 205 -30.93 19.86 -15.91
C ALA A 205 -32.42 19.88 -15.59
N LYS A 206 -33.12 20.88 -16.11
CA LYS A 206 -34.57 20.86 -16.15
C LYS A 206 -34.90 19.64 -17.00
N HIS A 207 -35.49 18.63 -16.36
CA HIS A 207 -36.11 17.54 -17.08
C HIS A 207 -37.24 18.16 -17.92
N SER A 208 -36.99 18.27 -19.21
CA SER A 208 -38.01 18.51 -20.23
C SER A 208 -38.55 17.18 -20.71
#